data_aae535379fb10f640cbef62f9c9718f7
#
_entry.id   aae535379fb10f640cbef62f9c9718f7
#
_cell.length_a   1.000
_cell.length_b   1.000
_cell.length_c   1.000
_cell.angle_alpha   90.00
_cell.angle_beta   90.00
_cell.angle_gamma   90.00
#
_symmetry.space_group_name_H-M   'P 1'
#
loop_
_entity.id
_entity.type
_entity.pdbx_description
1 polymer ?
#
loop_
_entity_poly.entity_id
_entity_poly.type
_entity_poly.pdbx_seq_one_letter_code
_entity_poly.pdbx_strand_id
1 'polypeptide(L)'
;HERYAIARDAAAFVREYTRMDAISPSPLIQDYLTGQDVGVAVVMDADSRPVDFLCYVSDREYPLSGGPTCLCRTVFDRKLLQYACDLLTAIRFRGIAMLDFKGSVERPFLLEINPRIWGSAALAEISHAAFFESYVKAALGTARPLDLARCEPAYRVGARMKFAPCFLAAAAQLRGGDRARGWRDLRASLSPSVRDGLFSCRDPQPFFRYFVNLLKHKG
;
A
#
# COMPACT_ATOMS: atom_id res chain seq x y z
N HIS A 1 20.36 8.85 -3.86
CA HIS A 1 20.13 9.12 -2.43
C HIS A 1 19.54 7.88 -1.78
N GLU A 2 20.31 7.22 -0.91
CA GLU A 2 19.77 6.17 -0.05
C GLU A 2 18.86 6.82 0.99
N ARG A 3 17.62 6.30 1.10
CA ARG A 3 16.60 6.83 2.01
C ARG A 3 16.57 6.13 3.35
N TYR A 4 17.19 4.96 3.45
CA TYR A 4 17.22 4.14 4.66
C TYR A 4 18.44 3.21 4.63
N ALA A 5 18.82 2.69 5.80
CA ALA A 5 19.81 1.64 5.98
C ALA A 5 19.26 0.58 6.93
N ILE A 6 19.70 -0.66 6.76
CA ILE A 6 19.34 -1.77 7.63
C ILE A 6 20.60 -2.24 8.35
N ALA A 7 20.61 -2.13 9.68
CA ALA A 7 21.65 -2.66 10.52
C ALA A 7 21.23 -3.99 11.15
N ARG A 8 22.11 -5.00 11.15
CA ARG A 8 21.83 -6.32 11.70
C ARG A 8 22.58 -6.61 13.00
N ASP A 9 23.53 -5.75 13.36
CA ASP A 9 24.33 -5.82 14.57
C ASP A 9 24.76 -4.40 14.99
N ALA A 10 25.33 -4.27 16.20
CA ALA A 10 25.72 -3.00 16.77
C ALA A 10 26.79 -2.28 15.93
N ALA A 11 27.75 -3.00 15.37
CA ALA A 11 28.81 -2.38 14.56
C ALA A 11 28.25 -1.84 13.24
N ALA A 12 27.39 -2.60 12.58
CA ALA A 12 26.65 -2.14 11.40
C ALA A 12 25.75 -0.94 11.74
N PHE A 13 25.09 -0.96 12.90
CA PHE A 13 24.23 0.15 13.34
C PHE A 13 25.03 1.45 13.48
N VAL A 14 26.15 1.44 14.20
CA VAL A 14 26.99 2.63 14.37
C VAL A 14 27.47 3.16 13.02
N ARG A 15 27.97 2.28 12.15
CA ARG A 15 28.44 2.67 10.82
C ARG A 15 27.32 3.32 9.97
N GLU A 16 26.18 2.67 9.89
CA GLU A 16 25.06 3.15 9.06
C GLU A 16 24.41 4.39 9.66
N TYR A 17 24.30 4.47 10.99
CA TYR A 17 23.81 5.67 11.67
C TYR A 17 24.71 6.87 11.36
N THR A 18 26.03 6.75 11.56
CA THR A 18 26.97 7.84 11.28
C THR A 18 26.90 8.29 9.82
N ARG A 19 26.77 7.34 8.89
CA ARG A 19 26.64 7.62 7.46
C ARG A 19 25.33 8.38 7.13
N MET A 20 24.21 7.95 7.71
CA MET A 20 22.91 8.59 7.49
C MET A 20 22.81 9.95 8.17
N ASP A 21 23.37 10.10 9.38
CA ASP A 21 23.41 11.34 10.13
C ASP A 21 24.21 12.44 9.40
N ALA A 22 25.27 12.06 8.68
CA ALA A 22 26.04 12.97 7.83
C ALA A 22 25.23 13.48 6.61
N ILE A 23 24.22 12.73 6.17
CA ILE A 23 23.34 13.12 5.04
C ILE A 23 22.17 13.97 5.56
N SER A 24 21.55 13.52 6.65
CA SER A 24 20.41 14.18 7.30
C SER A 24 20.50 13.97 8.81
N PRO A 25 20.75 15.04 9.58
CA PRO A 25 20.92 14.93 11.03
C PRO A 25 19.74 14.28 11.74
N SER A 26 20.04 13.45 12.73
CA SER A 26 19.07 12.74 13.56
C SER A 26 18.14 11.79 12.77
N PRO A 27 18.67 10.82 12.03
CA PRO A 27 17.85 9.85 11.29
C PRO A 27 16.95 9.08 12.23
N LEU A 28 15.70 8.81 11.77
CA LEU A 28 14.75 8.01 12.51
C LEU A 28 15.25 6.56 12.66
N ILE A 29 15.21 6.05 13.86
CA ILE A 29 15.58 4.66 14.18
C ILE A 29 14.30 3.88 14.48
N GLN A 30 14.13 2.74 13.82
CA GLN A 30 12.97 1.85 14.01
C GLN A 30 13.43 0.39 14.02
N ASP A 31 12.66 -0.46 14.70
CA ASP A 31 12.84 -1.90 14.61
C ASP A 31 12.57 -2.39 13.18
N TYR A 32 13.39 -3.33 12.72
CA TYR A 32 13.17 -3.97 11.43
C TYR A 32 12.07 -5.02 11.55
N LEU A 33 10.90 -4.70 11.03
CA LEU A 33 9.75 -5.59 11.05
C LEU A 33 9.72 -6.49 9.81
N THR A 34 9.37 -7.75 10.01
CA THR A 34 9.13 -8.74 8.95
C THR A 34 7.64 -9.05 8.87
N GLY A 35 7.19 -9.58 7.74
CA GLY A 35 5.79 -9.97 7.54
C GLY A 35 5.17 -9.36 6.30
N GLN A 36 3.86 -9.49 6.21
CA GLN A 36 3.06 -8.98 5.10
C GLN A 36 2.82 -7.49 5.27
N ASP A 37 2.95 -6.74 4.20
CA ASP A 37 2.50 -5.34 4.15
C ASP A 37 1.01 -5.31 3.78
N VAL A 38 0.23 -4.68 4.66
CA VAL A 38 -1.23 -4.60 4.54
C VAL A 38 -1.66 -3.15 4.66
N GLY A 39 -2.42 -2.66 3.68
CA GLY A 39 -3.04 -1.35 3.71
C GLY A 39 -4.52 -1.43 4.09
N VAL A 40 -4.95 -0.54 4.97
CA VAL A 40 -6.35 -0.34 5.31
C VAL A 40 -6.71 1.11 5.02
N ALA A 41 -7.45 1.34 3.95
CA ALA A 41 -8.00 2.66 3.65
C ALA A 41 -9.39 2.78 4.28
N VAL A 42 -9.66 3.92 4.91
CA VAL A 42 -10.93 4.19 5.59
C VAL A 42 -11.42 5.58 5.23
N VAL A 43 -12.72 5.71 5.02
CA VAL A 43 -13.42 6.98 4.96
C VAL A 43 -14.10 7.22 6.30
N MET A 44 -13.80 8.36 6.93
CA MET A 44 -14.41 8.80 8.18
C MET A 44 -15.32 10.00 7.91
N ASP A 45 -16.49 10.05 8.55
CA ASP A 45 -17.41 11.19 8.46
C ASP A 45 -16.99 12.38 9.36
N ALA A 46 -17.83 13.41 9.40
CA ALA A 46 -17.59 14.61 10.20
C ALA A 46 -17.56 14.34 11.72
N ASP A 47 -18.19 13.26 12.17
CA ASP A 47 -18.22 12.83 13.57
C ASP A 47 -17.14 11.79 13.90
N SER A 48 -16.18 11.57 12.95
CA SER A 48 -15.12 10.56 13.09
C SER A 48 -15.65 9.12 13.22
N ARG A 49 -16.74 8.82 12.50
CA ARG A 49 -17.30 7.46 12.37
C ARG A 49 -16.96 6.90 11.01
N PRO A 50 -16.54 5.61 10.90
CA PRO A 50 -16.22 4.98 9.63
C PRO A 50 -17.48 4.84 8.77
N VAL A 51 -17.38 5.16 7.47
CA VAL A 51 -18.48 5.06 6.51
C VAL A 51 -18.15 4.13 5.33
N ASP A 52 -16.87 3.92 5.04
CA ASP A 52 -16.42 2.97 4.02
C ASP A 52 -14.98 2.55 4.25
N PHE A 53 -14.57 1.43 3.66
CA PHE A 53 -13.21 0.91 3.79
C PHE A 53 -12.76 0.10 2.58
N LEU A 54 -11.44 -0.06 2.44
CA LEU A 54 -10.78 -0.97 1.52
C LEU A 54 -9.55 -1.57 2.18
N CYS A 55 -9.49 -2.91 2.31
CA CYS A 55 -8.29 -3.59 2.78
C CYS A 55 -7.57 -4.24 1.60
N TYR A 56 -6.25 -4.16 1.59
CA TYR A 56 -5.43 -4.80 0.57
C TYR A 56 -4.08 -5.25 1.13
N VAL A 57 -3.46 -6.21 0.47
CA VAL A 57 -2.10 -6.62 0.76
C VAL A 57 -1.19 -6.26 -0.40
N SER A 58 0.05 -5.89 -0.08
CA SER A 58 1.14 -5.75 -1.03
C SER A 58 1.74 -7.13 -1.29
N ASP A 59 1.50 -7.67 -2.48
CA ASP A 59 2.12 -8.93 -2.91
C ASP A 59 3.56 -8.72 -3.38
N ARG A 60 3.88 -7.48 -3.84
CA ARG A 60 5.22 -7.09 -4.30
C ARG A 60 5.45 -5.58 -4.22
N GLU A 61 6.67 -5.24 -3.85
CA GLU A 61 7.23 -3.90 -3.83
C GLU A 61 8.41 -3.79 -4.79
N TYR A 62 8.71 -2.60 -5.23
CA TYR A 62 9.91 -2.31 -6.00
C TYR A 62 10.49 -0.94 -5.62
N PRO A 63 11.78 -0.84 -5.27
CA PRO A 63 12.80 -1.91 -5.18
C PRO A 63 12.47 -3.03 -4.18
N LEU A 64 13.05 -4.23 -4.38
CA LEU A 64 12.78 -5.41 -3.53
C LEU A 64 13.26 -5.26 -2.07
N SER A 65 14.16 -4.32 -1.83
CA SER A 65 14.69 -3.98 -0.49
C SER A 65 13.72 -3.14 0.35
N GLY A 66 12.61 -2.71 -0.24
CA GLY A 66 11.62 -1.81 0.32
C GLY A 66 11.32 -0.67 -0.65
N GLY A 67 10.07 -0.50 -0.99
CA GLY A 67 9.64 0.50 -1.95
C GLY A 67 8.12 0.54 -2.06
N PRO A 68 7.57 1.35 -2.96
CA PRO A 68 6.13 1.37 -3.17
C PRO A 68 5.61 0.03 -3.70
N THR A 69 4.39 -0.29 -3.30
CA THR A 69 3.65 -1.44 -3.81
C THR A 69 3.55 -1.40 -5.33
N CYS A 70 3.96 -2.47 -6.00
CA CYS A 70 3.86 -2.61 -7.45
C CYS A 70 2.95 -3.76 -7.90
N LEU A 71 2.58 -4.67 -7.00
CA LEU A 71 1.56 -5.69 -7.18
C LEU A 71 0.78 -5.83 -5.88
N CYS A 72 -0.54 -5.73 -5.93
CA CYS A 72 -1.41 -5.83 -4.77
C CYS A 72 -2.74 -6.51 -5.10
N ARG A 73 -3.45 -6.90 -4.07
CA ARG A 73 -4.80 -7.44 -4.15
C ARG A 73 -5.63 -7.04 -2.96
N THR A 74 -6.93 -6.91 -3.16
CA THR A 74 -7.88 -6.69 -2.08
C THR A 74 -8.01 -7.95 -1.22
N VAL A 75 -8.15 -7.72 0.07
CA VAL A 75 -8.45 -8.73 1.10
C VAL A 75 -9.54 -8.19 2.01
N PHE A 76 -10.05 -9.03 2.91
CA PHE A 76 -10.88 -8.57 4.00
C PHE A 76 -10.38 -9.18 5.31
N ASP A 77 -10.16 -8.32 6.28
CA ASP A 77 -9.83 -8.70 7.65
C ASP A 77 -10.52 -7.74 8.61
N ARG A 78 -11.53 -8.26 9.31
CA ARG A 78 -12.36 -7.46 10.23
C ARG A 78 -11.58 -6.93 11.42
N LYS A 79 -10.64 -7.72 11.95
CA LYS A 79 -9.86 -7.33 13.11
C LYS A 79 -8.91 -6.18 12.79
N LEU A 80 -8.26 -6.26 11.63
CA LEU A 80 -7.37 -5.21 11.16
C LEU A 80 -8.15 -3.92 10.83
N LEU A 81 -9.34 -4.07 10.21
CA LEU A 81 -10.24 -2.95 9.99
C LEU A 81 -10.66 -2.29 11.30
N GLN A 82 -11.01 -3.10 12.33
CA GLN A 82 -11.36 -2.57 13.65
C GLN A 82 -10.21 -1.74 14.24
N TYR A 83 -8.98 -2.24 14.22
CA TYR A 83 -7.81 -1.50 14.70
C TYR A 83 -7.63 -0.16 13.97
N ALA A 84 -7.79 -0.15 12.65
CA ALA A 84 -7.67 1.08 11.88
C ALA A 84 -8.76 2.09 12.24
N CYS A 85 -10.02 1.63 12.37
CA CYS A 85 -11.15 2.49 12.75
C CYS A 85 -11.04 3.01 14.18
N ASP A 86 -10.65 2.17 15.14
CA ASP A 86 -10.45 2.58 16.54
C ASP A 86 -9.39 3.67 16.66
N LEU A 87 -8.28 3.51 15.94
CA LEU A 87 -7.19 4.48 15.93
C LEU A 87 -7.67 5.82 15.34
N LEU A 88 -8.30 5.78 14.14
CA LEU A 88 -8.81 7.00 13.50
C LEU A 88 -9.88 7.70 14.33
N THR A 89 -10.75 6.94 15.00
CA THR A 89 -11.75 7.48 15.92
C THR A 89 -11.09 8.13 17.15
N ALA A 90 -10.09 7.48 17.74
CA ALA A 90 -9.37 8.00 18.92
C ALA A 90 -8.68 9.34 18.64
N ILE A 91 -8.15 9.55 17.44
CA ILE A 91 -7.54 10.82 17.01
C ILE A 91 -8.55 11.80 16.39
N ARG A 92 -9.83 11.46 16.39
CA ARG A 92 -10.93 12.26 15.80
C ARG A 92 -10.67 12.62 14.33
N PHE A 93 -10.15 11.67 13.56
CA PHE A 93 -9.85 11.88 12.16
C PHE A 93 -11.11 12.02 11.32
N ARG A 94 -11.04 12.83 10.25
CA ARG A 94 -12.14 13.05 9.29
C ARG A 94 -11.60 12.98 7.88
N GLY A 95 -12.35 12.39 6.97
CA GLY A 95 -11.97 12.27 5.57
C GLY A 95 -11.35 10.92 5.23
N ILE A 96 -10.45 10.89 4.26
CA ILE A 96 -9.75 9.67 3.80
C ILE A 96 -8.42 9.53 4.54
N ALA A 97 -8.18 8.34 5.11
CA ALA A 97 -6.87 7.91 5.54
C ALA A 97 -6.56 6.51 5.01
N MET A 98 -5.29 6.24 4.75
CA MET A 98 -4.76 4.91 4.49
C MET A 98 -3.69 4.60 5.54
N LEU A 99 -3.89 3.49 6.25
CA LEU A 99 -2.99 3.02 7.30
C LEU A 99 -2.18 1.87 6.75
N ASP A 100 -0.86 1.96 6.86
CA ASP A 100 0.05 0.88 6.51
C ASP A 100 0.41 0.08 7.74
N PHE A 101 0.15 -1.23 7.66
CA PHE A 101 0.50 -2.20 8.68
C PHE A 101 1.50 -3.21 8.14
N LYS A 102 2.32 -3.75 9.04
CA LYS A 102 3.24 -4.86 8.77
C LYS A 102 3.13 -5.92 9.83
N GLY A 103 3.28 -7.18 9.43
CA GLY A 103 3.25 -8.32 10.35
C GLY A 103 2.19 -9.36 9.99
N SER A 104 1.62 -10.01 11.02
CA SER A 104 0.46 -10.89 10.87
C SER A 104 -0.80 -10.19 11.40
N VAL A 105 -1.95 -10.77 11.09
CA VAL A 105 -3.26 -10.28 11.61
C VAL A 105 -3.33 -10.33 13.13
N GLU A 106 -2.66 -11.32 13.74
CA GLU A 106 -2.62 -11.48 15.21
C GLU A 106 -1.72 -10.44 15.87
N ARG A 107 -0.69 -9.98 15.14
CA ARG A 107 0.30 -8.99 15.57
C ARG A 107 0.59 -7.98 14.47
N PRO A 108 -0.37 -7.11 14.14
CA PRO A 108 -0.13 -6.03 13.19
C PRO A 108 0.64 -4.89 13.86
N PHE A 109 1.68 -4.43 13.21
CA PHE A 109 2.39 -3.21 13.59
C PHE A 109 1.98 -2.09 12.65
N LEU A 110 1.48 -0.99 13.19
CA LEU A 110 1.23 0.22 12.41
C LEU A 110 2.57 0.85 12.03
N LEU A 111 2.78 1.09 10.74
CA LEU A 111 3.95 1.80 10.23
C LEU A 111 3.66 3.30 10.10
N GLU A 112 2.58 3.65 9.42
CA GLU A 112 2.20 5.05 9.20
C GLU A 112 0.71 5.22 8.92
N ILE A 113 0.24 6.45 9.09
CA ILE A 113 -1.09 6.91 8.65
C ILE A 113 -0.88 7.93 7.54
N ASN A 114 -1.42 7.65 6.37
CA ASN A 114 -1.41 8.53 5.23
C ASN A 114 -2.78 9.26 5.13
N PRO A 115 -2.90 10.53 5.60
CA PRO A 115 -4.16 11.28 5.58
C PRO A 115 -4.44 11.87 4.18
N ARG A 116 -4.39 11.03 3.16
CA ARG A 116 -4.50 11.39 1.75
C ARG A 116 -4.84 10.18 0.89
N ILE A 117 -5.20 10.44 -0.36
CA ILE A 117 -5.26 9.39 -1.38
C ILE A 117 -3.86 8.77 -1.53
N TRP A 118 -3.80 7.44 -1.55
CA TRP A 118 -2.55 6.66 -1.56
C TRP A 118 -2.17 6.19 -2.97
N GLY A 119 -0.94 5.68 -3.11
CA GLY A 119 -0.39 5.33 -4.43
C GLY A 119 -1.16 4.22 -5.16
N SER A 120 -1.72 3.26 -4.43
CA SER A 120 -2.49 2.15 -5.01
C SER A 120 -4.02 2.37 -4.97
N ALA A 121 -4.48 3.61 -4.87
CA ALA A 121 -5.90 3.97 -4.76
C ALA A 121 -6.76 3.53 -5.96
N ALA A 122 -6.16 3.37 -7.16
CA ALA A 122 -6.85 2.80 -8.32
C ALA A 122 -7.39 1.38 -8.07
N LEU A 123 -6.89 0.67 -7.05
CA LEU A 123 -7.41 -0.63 -6.65
C LEU A 123 -8.88 -0.54 -6.18
N ALA A 124 -9.31 0.60 -5.62
CA ALA A 124 -10.71 0.83 -5.26
C ALA A 124 -11.61 0.72 -6.50
N GLU A 125 -11.29 1.42 -7.57
CA GLU A 125 -12.03 1.36 -8.83
C GLU A 125 -11.99 -0.04 -9.46
N ILE A 126 -10.81 -0.67 -9.47
CA ILE A 126 -10.60 -2.01 -10.03
C ILE A 126 -11.40 -3.07 -9.27
N SER A 127 -11.61 -2.90 -7.98
CA SER A 127 -12.39 -3.81 -7.13
C SER A 127 -13.88 -3.50 -7.09
N HIS A 128 -14.34 -2.47 -7.83
CA HIS A 128 -15.72 -1.99 -7.81
C HIS A 128 -16.17 -1.44 -6.45
N ALA A 129 -15.24 -0.85 -5.70
CA ALA A 129 -15.56 -0.16 -4.47
C ALA A 129 -16.15 1.23 -4.77
N ALA A 130 -17.23 1.57 -4.08
CA ALA A 130 -17.81 2.92 -4.11
C ALA A 130 -17.03 3.90 -3.18
N PHE A 131 -15.77 3.62 -2.91
CA PHE A 131 -14.96 4.26 -1.89
C PHE A 131 -14.87 5.78 -2.05
N PHE A 132 -14.62 6.27 -3.26
CA PHE A 132 -14.54 7.72 -3.52
C PHE A 132 -15.91 8.37 -3.52
N GLU A 133 -16.97 7.66 -3.94
CA GLU A 133 -18.35 8.11 -3.79
C GLU A 133 -18.73 8.24 -2.32
N SER A 134 -18.37 7.26 -1.50
CA SER A 134 -18.58 7.28 -0.06
C SER A 134 -17.85 8.45 0.61
N TYR A 135 -16.65 8.80 0.14
CA TYR A 135 -15.94 9.98 0.60
C TYR A 135 -16.70 11.28 0.30
N VAL A 136 -17.22 11.42 -0.92
CA VAL A 136 -18.04 12.59 -1.29
C VAL A 136 -19.31 12.65 -0.43
N LYS A 137 -20.00 11.52 -0.23
CA LYS A 137 -21.18 11.45 0.65
C LYS A 137 -20.83 11.81 2.09
N ALA A 138 -19.68 11.37 2.60
CA ALA A 138 -19.22 11.74 3.94
C ALA A 138 -18.99 13.26 4.07
N ALA A 139 -18.34 13.86 3.07
CA ALA A 139 -18.10 15.30 3.02
C ALA A 139 -19.40 16.13 2.93
N LEU A 140 -20.43 15.59 2.27
CA LEU A 140 -21.76 16.21 2.16
C LEU A 140 -22.68 15.91 3.36
N GLY A 141 -22.23 15.12 4.34
CA GLY A 141 -23.04 14.72 5.51
C GLY A 141 -24.18 13.76 5.19
N THR A 142 -24.14 13.07 4.05
CA THR A 142 -25.19 12.13 3.59
C THR A 142 -24.76 10.66 3.70
N ALA A 143 -23.52 10.39 4.12
CA ALA A 143 -23.03 9.04 4.36
C ALA A 143 -23.68 8.43 5.61
N ARG A 144 -23.78 7.09 5.60
CA ARG A 144 -24.23 6.33 6.78
C ARG A 144 -23.03 5.65 7.42
N PRO A 145 -22.85 5.76 8.74
CA PRO A 145 -21.79 5.05 9.45
C PRO A 145 -21.93 3.53 9.32
N LEU A 146 -20.80 2.84 9.25
CA LEU A 146 -20.72 1.39 9.23
C LEU A 146 -20.97 0.81 10.64
N ASP A 147 -21.67 -0.32 10.69
CA ASP A 147 -21.63 -1.22 11.83
C ASP A 147 -20.44 -2.19 11.65
N LEU A 148 -19.31 -1.90 12.28
CA LEU A 148 -18.07 -2.68 12.14
C LEU A 148 -18.24 -4.14 12.55
N ALA A 149 -19.16 -4.45 13.46
CA ALA A 149 -19.39 -5.83 13.90
C ALA A 149 -20.05 -6.69 12.81
N ARG A 150 -20.80 -6.05 11.91
CA ARG A 150 -21.61 -6.72 10.87
C ARG A 150 -21.21 -6.34 9.44
N CYS A 151 -20.31 -5.37 9.26
CA CYS A 151 -19.95 -4.93 7.91
C CYS A 151 -19.27 -6.05 7.12
N GLU A 152 -19.62 -6.12 5.84
CA GLU A 152 -18.96 -6.94 4.85
C GLU A 152 -18.35 -6.04 3.78
N PRO A 153 -17.29 -6.49 3.06
CA PRO A 153 -16.67 -5.67 2.04
C PRO A 153 -17.65 -5.41 0.89
N ALA A 154 -17.91 -4.14 0.59
CA ALA A 154 -18.69 -3.71 -0.57
C ALA A 154 -17.87 -3.75 -1.87
N TYR A 155 -16.66 -4.29 -1.83
CA TYR A 155 -15.74 -4.45 -2.95
C TYR A 155 -15.43 -5.92 -3.23
N ARG A 156 -14.96 -6.22 -4.45
CA ARG A 156 -14.56 -7.58 -4.81
C ARG A 156 -13.24 -7.94 -4.11
N VAL A 157 -13.31 -8.88 -3.16
CA VAL A 157 -12.13 -9.49 -2.53
C VAL A 157 -11.36 -10.33 -3.55
N GLY A 158 -10.02 -10.24 -3.52
CA GLY A 158 -9.14 -10.89 -4.48
C GLY A 158 -8.96 -10.13 -5.80
N ALA A 159 -9.52 -8.93 -5.95
CA ALA A 159 -9.21 -8.06 -7.08
C ALA A 159 -7.72 -7.69 -7.07
N ARG A 160 -7.06 -7.81 -8.23
CA ARG A 160 -5.60 -7.64 -8.33
C ARG A 160 -5.25 -6.47 -9.22
N MET A 161 -4.21 -5.75 -8.80
CA MET A 161 -3.69 -4.60 -9.51
C MET A 161 -2.16 -4.65 -9.57
N LYS A 162 -1.60 -4.17 -10.66
CA LYS A 162 -0.15 -3.98 -10.86
C LYS A 162 0.17 -2.58 -11.34
N PHE A 163 1.44 -2.22 -11.17
CA PHE A 163 2.11 -1.12 -11.85
C PHE A 163 3.31 -1.63 -12.64
N ALA A 164 3.77 -0.86 -13.63
CA ALA A 164 4.91 -1.23 -14.47
C ALA A 164 6.16 -1.71 -13.70
N PRO A 165 6.54 -1.18 -12.52
CA PRO A 165 7.66 -1.68 -11.72
C PRO A 165 7.56 -3.15 -11.32
N CYS A 166 6.37 -3.76 -11.38
CA CYS A 166 6.19 -5.20 -11.12
C CYS A 166 7.03 -6.07 -12.06
N PHE A 167 7.17 -5.69 -13.33
CA PHE A 167 8.03 -6.39 -14.28
C PHE A 167 9.51 -6.27 -13.92
N LEU A 168 9.93 -5.11 -13.39
CA LEU A 168 11.30 -4.90 -12.92
C LEU A 168 11.58 -5.72 -11.66
N ALA A 169 10.62 -5.81 -10.74
CA ALA A 169 10.71 -6.66 -9.56
C ALA A 169 10.86 -8.13 -9.94
N ALA A 170 10.04 -8.62 -10.89
CA ALA A 170 10.14 -9.98 -11.40
C ALA A 170 11.51 -10.24 -12.05
N ALA A 171 11.99 -9.33 -12.88
CA ALA A 171 13.32 -9.43 -13.54
C ALA A 171 14.46 -9.42 -12.50
N ALA A 172 14.39 -8.60 -11.47
CA ALA A 172 15.38 -8.56 -10.40
C ALA A 172 15.44 -9.90 -9.63
N GLN A 173 14.31 -10.52 -9.35
CA GLN A 173 14.23 -11.83 -8.69
C GLN A 173 14.78 -12.95 -9.57
N LEU A 174 14.48 -12.92 -10.88
CA LEU A 174 15.03 -13.89 -11.85
C LEU A 174 16.55 -13.83 -11.90
N ARG A 175 17.15 -12.65 -11.75
CA ARG A 175 18.61 -12.44 -11.71
C ARG A 175 19.21 -12.73 -10.34
N GLY A 176 18.48 -12.43 -9.26
CA GLY A 176 18.96 -12.51 -7.87
C GLY A 176 18.88 -13.89 -7.21
N GLY A 177 18.49 -14.94 -7.97
CA GLY A 177 18.49 -16.33 -7.49
C GLY A 177 17.14 -16.89 -7.04
N ASP A 178 16.12 -16.07 -6.75
CA ASP A 178 14.76 -16.56 -6.47
C ASP A 178 13.95 -16.66 -7.76
N ARG A 179 14.42 -17.57 -8.64
CA ARG A 179 13.81 -17.74 -9.98
C ARG A 179 12.36 -18.21 -9.91
N ALA A 180 12.03 -19.05 -8.93
CA ALA A 180 10.67 -19.57 -8.76
C ALA A 180 9.68 -18.42 -8.46
N ARG A 181 10.08 -17.49 -7.58
CA ARG A 181 9.30 -16.30 -7.25
C ARG A 181 9.24 -15.34 -8.42
N GLY A 182 10.36 -15.11 -9.10
CA GLY A 182 10.41 -14.26 -10.30
C GLY A 182 9.47 -14.72 -11.41
N TRP A 183 9.42 -16.02 -11.72
CA TRP A 183 8.48 -16.57 -12.69
C TRP A 183 7.03 -16.48 -12.24
N ARG A 184 6.75 -16.68 -10.94
CA ARG A 184 5.40 -16.54 -10.39
C ARG A 184 4.89 -15.11 -10.53
N ASP A 185 5.74 -14.12 -10.17
CA ASP A 185 5.39 -12.71 -10.25
C ASP A 185 5.22 -12.25 -11.71
N LEU A 186 6.06 -12.74 -12.62
CA LEU A 186 5.93 -12.46 -14.05
C LEU A 186 4.60 -13.00 -14.60
N ARG A 187 4.25 -14.25 -14.29
CA ARG A 187 2.97 -14.85 -14.68
C ARG A 187 1.79 -14.08 -14.09
N ALA A 188 1.87 -13.71 -12.81
CA ALA A 188 0.86 -12.90 -12.16
C ALA A 188 0.69 -11.55 -12.88
N SER A 189 1.80 -10.89 -13.22
CA SER A 189 1.79 -9.59 -13.90
C SER A 189 1.24 -9.66 -15.33
N LEU A 190 1.39 -10.78 -16.01
CA LEU A 190 0.88 -11.00 -17.38
C LEU A 190 -0.57 -11.51 -17.40
N SER A 191 -1.12 -11.89 -16.25
CA SER A 191 -2.48 -12.42 -16.18
C SER A 191 -3.51 -11.35 -16.56
N PRO A 192 -4.49 -11.66 -17.43
CA PRO A 192 -5.58 -10.74 -17.79
C PRO A 192 -6.45 -10.33 -16.60
N SER A 193 -6.45 -11.13 -15.53
CA SER A 193 -7.18 -10.83 -14.29
C SER A 193 -6.51 -9.77 -13.42
N VAL A 194 -5.25 -9.40 -13.72
CA VAL A 194 -4.49 -8.38 -12.99
C VAL A 194 -4.49 -7.10 -13.80
N ARG A 195 -5.29 -6.13 -13.37
CA ARG A 195 -5.40 -4.85 -14.07
C ARG A 195 -4.22 -3.94 -13.76
N ASP A 196 -3.86 -3.11 -14.73
CA ASP A 196 -2.87 -2.04 -14.51
C ASP A 196 -3.54 -0.84 -13.85
N GLY A 197 -2.88 -0.26 -12.83
CA GLY A 197 -3.42 0.87 -12.06
C GLY A 197 -3.31 2.22 -12.77
N LEU A 198 -2.56 2.30 -13.89
CA LEU A 198 -2.39 3.54 -14.68
C LEU A 198 -2.94 3.42 -16.09
N PHE A 199 -2.97 2.20 -16.65
CA PHE A 199 -3.37 2.00 -18.03
C PHE A 199 -4.89 2.11 -18.21
N SER A 200 -5.30 3.01 -19.07
CA SER A 200 -6.68 3.15 -19.55
C SER A 200 -6.69 3.22 -21.07
N CYS A 201 -7.58 2.46 -21.73
CA CYS A 201 -7.76 2.58 -23.19
C CYS A 201 -8.33 3.95 -23.58
N ARG A 202 -9.00 4.67 -22.67
CA ARG A 202 -9.56 6.01 -22.92
C ARG A 202 -8.49 7.09 -22.82
N ASP A 203 -7.49 6.89 -21.97
CA ASP A 203 -6.33 7.78 -21.80
C ASP A 203 -5.08 6.97 -21.47
N PRO A 204 -4.34 6.50 -22.47
CA PRO A 204 -3.14 5.70 -22.27
C PRO A 204 -1.89 6.55 -21.94
N GLN A 205 -1.97 7.88 -22.08
CA GLN A 205 -0.83 8.78 -21.96
C GLN A 205 -0.14 8.74 -20.57
N PRO A 206 -0.85 8.69 -19.41
CA PRO A 206 -0.22 8.59 -18.10
C PRO A 206 0.65 7.34 -17.96
N PHE A 207 0.19 6.19 -18.48
CA PHE A 207 0.95 4.94 -18.46
C PHE A 207 2.27 5.05 -19.23
N PHE A 208 2.23 5.56 -20.48
CA PHE A 208 3.45 5.69 -21.28
C PHE A 208 4.43 6.71 -20.71
N ARG A 209 3.94 7.85 -20.20
CA ARG A 209 4.79 8.84 -19.51
C ARG A 209 5.45 8.26 -18.27
N TYR A 210 4.70 7.53 -17.45
CA TYR A 210 5.24 6.86 -16.28
C TYR A 210 6.32 5.84 -16.67
N PHE A 211 6.07 5.02 -17.69
CA PHE A 211 7.02 4.01 -18.19
C PHE A 211 8.32 4.65 -18.70
N VAL A 212 8.22 5.71 -19.51
CA VAL A 212 9.39 6.45 -20.00
C VAL A 212 10.20 7.05 -18.84
N ASN A 213 9.54 7.66 -17.85
CA ASN A 213 10.22 8.20 -16.69
C ASN A 213 10.92 7.11 -15.85
N LEU A 214 10.29 5.95 -15.72
CA LEU A 214 10.87 4.80 -15.03
C LEU A 214 12.18 4.33 -15.68
N LEU A 215 12.26 4.39 -17.00
CA LEU A 215 13.47 4.03 -17.74
C LEU A 215 14.56 5.10 -17.62
N LYS A 216 14.20 6.38 -17.61
CA LYS A 216 15.14 7.51 -17.48
C LYS A 216 15.81 7.61 -16.11
N HIS A 217 15.12 7.25 -15.03
CA HIS A 217 15.65 7.33 -13.66
C HIS A 217 16.47 6.10 -13.23
N LYS A 218 16.80 5.22 -14.17
CA LYS A 218 17.69 4.06 -13.97
C LYS A 218 19.16 4.32 -14.43
N GLY A 219 19.46 5.56 -14.83
CA GLY A 219 20.82 6.00 -15.14
C GLY A 219 21.52 6.62 -13.92
#